data_d5555d23fcbca617974c37cdb9650333
#
_entry.id   d5555d23fcbca617974c37cdb9650333
#
_cell.length_a   1.000
_cell.length_b   1.000
_cell.length_c   1.000
_cell.angle_alpha   90.00
_cell.angle_beta   90.00
_cell.angle_gamma   90.00
#
_symmetry.space_group_name_H-M   'P 1'
#
loop_
_entity.id
_entity.type
_entity.pdbx_description
1 polymer ?
#
loop_
_entity_poly.entity_id
_entity_poly.type
_entity_poly.pdbx_seq_one_letter_code
_entity_poly.pdbx_strand_id
1 'polypeptide(L)'
;MLYELQPKKAVINDYNTELMNVYECIKDENKFANMCSELNKHETNHSEEYYYEIRDLDRDKKRFNKLADYKRAARTIYLNKACFNGLYRVNSKNEFNVPSGKKVKVNTYDGPNLGIIHCLLNFNDIKLLSTDFEEAVKNAKKGDFIYFDPPYDSDTSTFNSYTENGFGKEEQKRLSEVFKDLDKRGCYVMLSNYNTKLIKELYKGFNFNYVEAQRNIGASSKNRGKVEEVIITNYKNEEGFDNL
;
A
#
# COMPACT_ATOMS: atom_id res chain seq x y z
N MET A 1 -5.23 -9.68 3.85
CA MET A 1 -6.67 -9.76 3.53
C MET A 1 -6.92 -10.37 2.14
N LEU A 2 -6.54 -9.76 0.98
CA LEU A 2 -6.82 -10.33 -0.35
C LEU A 2 -6.30 -11.77 -0.50
N TYR A 3 -5.05 -12.02 -0.11
CA TYR A 3 -4.41 -13.33 -0.22
C TYR A 3 -5.00 -14.38 0.72
N GLU A 4 -5.59 -13.97 1.82
CA GLU A 4 -6.26 -14.84 2.78
C GLU A 4 -7.68 -15.17 2.32
N LEU A 5 -8.42 -14.17 1.89
CA LEU A 5 -9.81 -14.32 1.45
C LEU A 5 -9.96 -14.95 0.06
N GLN A 6 -8.98 -14.78 -0.81
CA GLN A 6 -8.95 -15.26 -2.19
C GLN A 6 -10.30 -15.08 -2.93
N PRO A 7 -10.87 -13.88 -2.96
CA PRO A 7 -12.20 -13.65 -3.51
C PRO A 7 -12.20 -13.93 -5.03
N LYS A 8 -13.28 -14.50 -5.53
CA LYS A 8 -13.46 -14.74 -6.98
C LYS A 8 -13.47 -13.44 -7.79
N LYS A 9 -13.85 -12.34 -7.17
CA LYS A 9 -13.91 -11.02 -7.80
C LYS A 9 -13.46 -9.94 -6.80
N ALA A 10 -12.54 -9.08 -7.22
CA ALA A 10 -12.10 -7.96 -6.40
C ALA A 10 -11.62 -6.78 -7.26
N VAL A 11 -11.54 -5.63 -6.61
CA VAL A 11 -10.84 -4.45 -7.11
C VAL A 11 -9.72 -4.13 -6.13
N ILE A 12 -8.50 -3.96 -6.63
CA ILE A 12 -7.35 -3.44 -5.89
C ILE A 12 -7.07 -2.06 -6.42
N ASN A 13 -6.96 -1.07 -5.53
CA ASN A 13 -6.66 0.29 -5.89
C ASN A 13 -5.59 0.88 -4.98
N ASP A 14 -4.67 1.61 -5.57
CA ASP A 14 -3.75 2.50 -4.86
C ASP A 14 -3.48 3.73 -5.72
N TYR A 15 -3.36 4.89 -5.11
CA TYR A 15 -3.03 6.13 -5.82
C TYR A 15 -1.60 6.12 -6.37
N ASN A 16 -0.72 5.28 -5.84
CA ASN A 16 0.66 5.12 -6.27
C ASN A 16 0.75 4.30 -7.56
N THR A 17 0.93 4.98 -8.68
CA THR A 17 1.03 4.37 -10.01
C THR A 17 2.18 3.39 -10.15
N GLU A 18 3.32 3.61 -9.47
CA GLU A 18 4.45 2.69 -9.50
C GLU A 18 4.15 1.40 -8.73
N LEU A 19 3.41 1.49 -7.62
CA LEU A 19 2.95 0.31 -6.90
C LEU A 19 1.94 -0.48 -7.74
N MET A 20 0.98 0.20 -8.35
CA MET A 20 0.00 -0.49 -9.22
C MET A 20 0.65 -1.08 -10.47
N ASN A 21 1.68 -0.45 -11.02
CA ASN A 21 2.48 -1.03 -12.10
C ASN A 21 3.16 -2.36 -11.69
N VAL A 22 3.55 -2.52 -10.41
CA VAL A 22 4.07 -3.81 -9.91
C VAL A 22 2.99 -4.88 -10.01
N TYR A 23 1.76 -4.61 -9.56
CA TYR A 23 0.65 -5.56 -9.65
C TYR A 23 0.28 -5.89 -11.11
N GLU A 24 0.26 -4.90 -12.00
CA GLU A 24 0.04 -5.09 -13.43
C GLU A 24 1.12 -5.99 -14.06
N CYS A 25 2.38 -5.79 -13.69
CA CYS A 25 3.47 -6.63 -14.17
C CYS A 25 3.43 -8.05 -13.59
N ILE A 26 2.95 -8.22 -12.35
CA ILE A 26 2.74 -9.55 -11.77
C ILE A 26 1.59 -10.26 -12.50
N LYS A 27 0.55 -9.53 -12.89
CA LYS A 27 -0.62 -10.09 -13.56
C LYS A 27 -0.34 -10.52 -15.01
N ASP A 28 0.43 -9.74 -15.77
CA ASP A 28 0.78 -10.03 -17.17
C ASP A 28 1.89 -11.07 -17.25
N GLU A 29 1.67 -12.20 -17.94
CA GLU A 29 2.60 -13.34 -18.02
C GLU A 29 3.97 -12.94 -18.58
N ASN A 30 3.99 -12.15 -19.66
CA ASN A 30 5.25 -11.72 -20.29
C ASN A 30 6.01 -10.71 -19.46
N LYS A 31 5.30 -9.72 -18.88
CA LYS A 31 5.88 -8.73 -17.98
C LYS A 31 6.38 -9.38 -16.70
N PHE A 32 5.68 -10.39 -16.18
CA PHE A 32 6.06 -11.15 -14.99
C PHE A 32 7.42 -11.82 -15.17
N ALA A 33 7.59 -12.61 -16.23
CA ALA A 33 8.87 -13.27 -16.51
C ALA A 33 10.03 -12.26 -16.69
N ASN A 34 9.79 -11.18 -17.42
CA ASN A 34 10.77 -10.13 -17.62
C ASN A 34 11.11 -9.38 -16.31
N MET A 35 10.12 -9.10 -15.46
CA MET A 35 10.30 -8.49 -14.15
C MET A 35 11.16 -9.37 -13.23
N CYS A 36 10.91 -10.67 -13.17
CA CYS A 36 11.71 -11.61 -12.39
C CYS A 36 13.17 -11.66 -12.90
N SER A 37 13.38 -11.66 -14.22
CA SER A 37 14.72 -11.57 -14.81
C SER A 37 15.44 -10.29 -14.40
N GLU A 38 14.74 -9.15 -14.37
CA GLU A 38 15.33 -7.87 -13.97
C GLU A 38 15.62 -7.82 -12.45
N LEU A 39 14.76 -8.42 -11.62
CA LEU A 39 15.01 -8.57 -10.18
C LEU A 39 16.28 -9.40 -9.90
N ASN A 40 16.48 -10.51 -10.61
CA ASN A 40 17.72 -11.30 -10.51
C ASN A 40 18.96 -10.49 -10.88
N LYS A 41 18.88 -9.60 -11.89
CA LYS A 41 19.97 -8.68 -12.24
C LYS A 41 20.24 -7.70 -11.11
N HIS A 42 19.20 -7.14 -10.49
CA HIS A 42 19.35 -6.23 -9.36
C HIS A 42 20.01 -6.94 -8.16
N GLU A 43 19.66 -8.20 -7.88
CA GLU A 43 20.31 -8.99 -6.83
C GLU A 43 21.78 -9.25 -7.10
N THR A 44 22.10 -9.64 -8.35
CA THR A 44 23.47 -9.96 -8.77
C THR A 44 24.39 -8.73 -8.71
N ASN A 45 23.89 -7.55 -9.09
CA ASN A 45 24.68 -6.32 -9.14
C ASN A 45 24.60 -5.50 -7.85
N HIS A 46 23.91 -6.00 -6.81
CA HIS A 46 23.66 -5.22 -5.61
C HIS A 46 24.97 -4.76 -4.92
N SER A 47 25.09 -3.46 -4.80
CA SER A 47 26.04 -2.73 -3.96
C SER A 47 25.40 -1.43 -3.48
N GLU A 48 26.07 -0.68 -2.60
CA GLU A 48 25.55 0.63 -2.18
C GLU A 48 25.54 1.62 -3.35
N GLU A 49 26.55 1.62 -4.19
CA GLU A 49 26.65 2.45 -5.40
C GLU A 49 25.53 2.11 -6.38
N TYR A 50 25.37 0.82 -6.69
CA TYR A 50 24.29 0.34 -7.57
C TYR A 50 22.91 0.71 -7.05
N TYR A 51 22.71 0.64 -5.72
CA TYR A 51 21.45 1.09 -5.12
C TYR A 51 21.13 2.54 -5.47
N TYR A 52 22.11 3.43 -5.33
CA TYR A 52 21.90 4.85 -5.65
C TYR A 52 21.74 5.10 -7.14
N GLU A 53 22.42 4.36 -8.02
CA GLU A 53 22.20 4.42 -9.47
C GLU A 53 20.74 4.07 -9.82
N ILE A 54 20.23 2.95 -9.30
CA ILE A 54 18.84 2.52 -9.53
C ILE A 54 17.85 3.48 -8.87
N ARG A 55 18.15 3.98 -7.67
CA ARG A 55 17.30 4.97 -7.00
C ARG A 55 17.15 6.23 -7.84
N ASP A 56 18.22 6.74 -8.38
CA ASP A 56 18.26 8.04 -9.02
C ASP A 56 17.74 8.02 -10.47
N LEU A 57 17.33 6.87 -11.01
CA LEU A 57 16.69 6.77 -12.33
C LEU A 57 15.46 7.67 -12.49
N ASP A 58 14.70 7.93 -11.43
CA ASP A 58 13.51 8.77 -11.47
C ASP A 58 13.79 10.28 -11.38
N ARG A 59 15.07 10.69 -11.28
CA ARG A 59 15.48 12.10 -11.34
C ARG A 59 15.33 12.67 -12.76
N ASP A 60 15.51 11.84 -13.79
CA ASP A 60 15.18 12.19 -15.18
C ASP A 60 13.82 11.56 -15.55
N LYS A 61 12.74 12.31 -15.31
CA LYS A 61 11.37 11.85 -15.59
C LYS A 61 11.16 11.46 -17.05
N LYS A 62 11.81 12.16 -18.01
CA LYS A 62 11.66 11.85 -19.44
C LYS A 62 12.26 10.49 -19.77
N ARG A 63 13.42 10.18 -19.21
CA ARG A 63 14.09 8.88 -19.39
C ARG A 63 13.37 7.79 -18.62
N PHE A 64 12.97 8.06 -17.37
CA PHE A 64 12.26 7.12 -16.51
C PHE A 64 10.94 6.64 -17.13
N ASN A 65 10.13 7.57 -17.64
CA ASN A 65 8.85 7.24 -18.26
C ASN A 65 8.97 6.45 -19.59
N LYS A 66 10.17 6.38 -20.18
CA LYS A 66 10.46 5.54 -21.36
C LYS A 66 10.92 4.13 -20.98
N LEU A 67 11.21 3.86 -19.72
CA LEU A 67 11.56 2.51 -19.29
C LEU A 67 10.34 1.60 -19.44
N ALA A 68 10.61 0.36 -19.84
CA ALA A 68 9.57 -0.66 -19.88
C ALA A 68 8.95 -0.86 -18.48
N ASP A 69 7.65 -1.10 -18.42
CA ASP A 69 6.88 -1.24 -17.18
C ASP A 69 7.52 -2.24 -16.21
N TYR A 70 7.94 -3.40 -16.71
CA TYR A 70 8.58 -4.44 -15.89
C TYR A 70 9.90 -3.99 -15.26
N LYS A 71 10.66 -3.09 -15.92
CA LYS A 71 11.89 -2.51 -15.34
C LYS A 71 11.57 -1.54 -14.20
N ARG A 72 10.53 -0.73 -14.37
CA ARG A 72 10.02 0.18 -13.33
C ARG A 72 9.48 -0.61 -12.14
N ALA A 73 8.73 -1.69 -12.41
CA ALA A 73 8.21 -2.59 -11.38
C ALA A 73 9.35 -3.28 -10.60
N ALA A 74 10.33 -3.85 -11.30
CA ALA A 74 11.50 -4.47 -10.68
C ALA A 74 12.29 -3.46 -9.82
N ARG A 75 12.47 -2.22 -10.32
CA ARG A 75 13.09 -1.13 -9.54
C ARG A 75 12.32 -0.87 -8.24
N THR A 76 11.00 -0.77 -8.29
CA THR A 76 10.17 -0.50 -7.13
C THR A 76 10.33 -1.57 -6.05
N ILE A 77 10.29 -2.84 -6.44
CA ILE A 77 10.51 -3.98 -5.54
C ILE A 77 11.93 -3.97 -4.97
N TYR A 78 12.94 -3.82 -5.85
CA TYR A 78 14.35 -3.79 -5.44
C TYR A 78 14.63 -2.67 -4.43
N LEU A 79 14.19 -1.44 -4.71
CA LEU A 79 14.41 -0.31 -3.82
C LEU A 79 13.74 -0.52 -2.46
N ASN A 80 12.51 -1.03 -2.42
CA ASN A 80 11.84 -1.34 -1.16
C ASN A 80 12.59 -2.39 -0.34
N LYS A 81 13.11 -3.44 -0.99
CA LYS A 81 13.88 -4.50 -0.33
C LYS A 81 15.29 -4.06 0.09
N ALA A 82 15.94 -3.20 -0.69
CA ALA A 82 17.32 -2.78 -0.46
C ALA A 82 17.46 -1.54 0.43
N CYS A 83 16.41 -0.71 0.54
CA CYS A 83 16.45 0.53 1.30
C CYS A 83 16.46 0.31 2.83
N PHE A 84 16.68 1.41 3.54
CA PHE A 84 16.62 1.46 5.01
C PHE A 84 15.21 1.09 5.51
N ASN A 85 15.13 0.03 6.31
CA ASN A 85 13.92 -0.49 6.95
C ASN A 85 12.73 -0.79 6.01
N GLY A 86 12.93 -0.97 4.71
CA GLY A 86 11.86 -1.24 3.76
C GLY A 86 10.86 -0.08 3.62
N LEU A 87 11.28 1.15 3.92
CA LEU A 87 10.42 2.32 3.86
C LEU A 87 10.08 2.68 2.41
N TYR A 88 8.87 3.16 2.18
CA TYR A 88 8.52 3.87 0.96
C TYR A 88 8.35 5.35 1.28
N ARG A 89 9.12 6.20 0.61
CA ARG A 89 9.04 7.65 0.78
C ARG A 89 9.49 8.36 -0.50
N VAL A 90 8.76 9.40 -0.87
CA VAL A 90 9.10 10.28 -1.98
C VAL A 90 9.31 11.72 -1.49
N ASN A 91 10.03 12.51 -2.26
CA ASN A 91 10.16 13.96 -2.04
C ASN A 91 9.01 14.72 -2.73
N SER A 92 9.02 16.06 -2.62
CA SER A 92 8.01 16.94 -3.25
C SER A 92 7.97 16.88 -4.78
N LYS A 93 8.96 16.25 -5.43
CA LYS A 93 9.00 16.01 -6.87
C LYS A 93 8.53 14.60 -7.24
N ASN A 94 7.94 13.87 -6.28
CA ASN A 94 7.55 12.47 -6.43
C ASN A 94 8.71 11.57 -6.87
N GLU A 95 9.90 11.77 -6.23
CA GLU A 95 11.08 10.95 -6.47
C GLU A 95 11.39 10.14 -5.22
N PHE A 96 11.69 8.84 -5.39
CA PHE A 96 12.03 7.97 -4.26
C PHE A 96 13.30 8.45 -3.55
N ASN A 97 13.25 8.68 -2.25
CA ASN A 97 14.32 9.34 -1.49
C ASN A 97 14.79 8.62 -0.23
N VAL A 98 14.44 7.35 -0.06
CA VAL A 98 14.95 6.56 1.08
C VAL A 98 16.43 6.23 0.86
N PRO A 99 17.29 6.31 1.90
CA PRO A 99 18.69 5.92 1.79
C PRO A 99 18.84 4.39 1.70
N SER A 100 20.01 3.94 1.25
CA SER A 100 20.40 2.53 1.27
C SER A 100 20.27 1.93 2.67
N GLY A 101 19.80 0.70 2.73
CA GLY A 101 19.77 -0.11 3.96
C GLY A 101 21.13 -0.71 4.32
N LYS A 102 22.17 -0.47 3.52
CA LYS A 102 23.55 -0.98 3.67
C LYS A 102 23.60 -2.51 3.81
N LYS A 103 22.70 -3.19 3.11
CA LYS A 103 22.65 -4.65 3.10
C LYS A 103 23.80 -5.20 2.23
N VAL A 104 24.43 -6.26 2.67
CA VAL A 104 25.46 -6.96 1.89
C VAL A 104 24.84 -7.79 0.77
N LYS A 105 23.65 -8.33 1.01
CA LYS A 105 22.87 -9.13 0.07
C LYS A 105 21.39 -8.75 0.16
N VAL A 106 20.72 -8.73 -0.97
CA VAL A 106 19.28 -8.46 -1.06
C VAL A 106 18.61 -9.62 -1.77
N ASN A 107 17.59 -10.18 -1.14
CA ASN A 107 16.63 -11.08 -1.78
C ASN A 107 15.40 -10.23 -2.12
N THR A 108 15.17 -9.99 -3.39
CA THR A 108 14.12 -9.09 -3.85
C THR A 108 12.73 -9.73 -3.80
N TYR A 109 12.64 -11.04 -4.04
CA TYR A 109 11.37 -11.76 -4.04
C TYR A 109 11.54 -13.22 -3.62
N ASP A 110 10.43 -13.79 -3.17
CA ASP A 110 10.25 -15.23 -2.99
C ASP A 110 9.50 -15.76 -4.20
N GLY A 111 10.17 -16.58 -5.01
CA GLY A 111 9.62 -17.08 -6.27
C GLY A 111 8.30 -17.83 -6.12
N PRO A 112 8.17 -18.82 -5.20
CA PRO A 112 6.91 -19.50 -4.89
C PRO A 112 5.78 -18.55 -4.52
N ASN A 113 6.01 -17.62 -3.58
CA ASN A 113 4.99 -16.67 -3.18
C ASN A 113 4.58 -15.73 -4.31
N LEU A 114 5.53 -15.23 -5.11
CA LEU A 114 5.23 -14.36 -6.24
C LEU A 114 4.44 -15.10 -7.33
N GLY A 115 4.74 -16.38 -7.54
CA GLY A 115 3.97 -17.26 -8.42
C GLY A 115 2.52 -17.47 -7.95
N ILE A 116 2.30 -17.65 -6.64
CA ILE A 116 0.94 -17.74 -6.06
C ILE A 116 0.17 -16.44 -6.30
N ILE A 117 0.81 -15.28 -6.11
CA ILE A 117 0.19 -13.98 -6.39
C ILE A 117 -0.17 -13.83 -7.86
N HIS A 118 0.74 -14.22 -8.77
CA HIS A 118 0.47 -14.23 -10.20
C HIS A 118 -0.76 -15.09 -10.54
N CYS A 119 -0.83 -16.30 -10.01
CA CYS A 119 -1.98 -17.19 -10.19
C CYS A 119 -3.27 -16.55 -9.65
N LEU A 120 -3.26 -16.01 -8.44
CA LEU A 120 -4.44 -15.36 -7.84
C LEU A 120 -4.98 -14.22 -8.70
N LEU A 121 -4.09 -13.37 -9.23
CA LEU A 121 -4.47 -12.23 -10.06
C LEU A 121 -5.04 -12.66 -11.43
N ASN A 122 -4.70 -13.86 -11.92
CA ASN A 122 -5.14 -14.35 -13.23
C ASN A 122 -6.33 -15.28 -13.16
N PHE A 123 -6.43 -16.16 -12.15
CA PHE A 123 -7.55 -17.10 -12.04
C PHE A 123 -8.83 -16.46 -11.50
N ASN A 124 -8.75 -15.27 -10.94
CA ASN A 124 -9.88 -14.54 -10.40
C ASN A 124 -10.13 -13.24 -11.18
N ASP A 125 -11.36 -12.75 -11.18
CA ASP A 125 -11.71 -11.45 -11.78
C ASP A 125 -11.20 -10.30 -10.90
N ILE A 126 -9.88 -10.08 -10.91
CA ILE A 126 -9.22 -9.03 -10.14
C ILE A 126 -8.96 -7.83 -11.05
N LYS A 127 -9.61 -6.71 -10.77
CA LYS A 127 -9.35 -5.42 -11.44
C LYS A 127 -8.29 -4.65 -10.67
N LEU A 128 -7.34 -4.08 -11.40
CA LEU A 128 -6.31 -3.20 -10.86
C LEU A 128 -6.64 -1.77 -11.26
N LEU A 129 -6.65 -0.85 -10.30
CA LEU A 129 -6.92 0.56 -10.53
C LEU A 129 -5.81 1.40 -9.91
N SER A 130 -5.52 2.56 -10.52
CA SER A 130 -4.65 3.57 -9.93
C SER A 130 -5.37 4.91 -9.98
N THR A 131 -6.29 5.11 -9.05
CA THR A 131 -7.18 6.26 -9.05
C THR A 131 -7.50 6.73 -7.64
N ASP A 132 -8.23 7.83 -7.52
CA ASP A 132 -8.74 8.30 -6.23
C ASP A 132 -9.67 7.25 -5.61
N PHE A 133 -9.66 7.16 -4.26
CA PHE A 133 -10.44 6.17 -3.52
C PHE A 133 -11.94 6.28 -3.76
N GLU A 134 -12.47 7.50 -3.92
CA GLU A 134 -13.89 7.74 -4.21
C GLU A 134 -14.30 7.19 -5.57
N GLU A 135 -13.45 7.42 -6.59
CA GLU A 135 -13.66 6.88 -7.92
C GLU A 135 -13.56 5.33 -7.94
N ALA A 136 -12.64 4.76 -7.15
CA ALA A 136 -12.48 3.32 -7.05
C ALA A 136 -13.74 2.60 -6.55
N VAL A 137 -14.50 3.23 -5.66
CA VAL A 137 -15.69 2.62 -5.02
C VAL A 137 -17.03 3.12 -5.60
N LYS A 138 -17.00 3.96 -6.64
CA LYS A 138 -18.24 4.55 -7.20
C LYS A 138 -19.29 3.52 -7.62
N ASN A 139 -18.86 2.37 -8.11
CA ASN A 139 -19.72 1.29 -8.58
C ASN A 139 -20.04 0.24 -7.51
N ALA A 140 -19.60 0.45 -6.26
CA ALA A 140 -19.91 -0.45 -5.16
C ALA A 140 -21.42 -0.46 -4.88
N LYS A 141 -21.96 -1.61 -4.56
CA LYS A 141 -23.40 -1.84 -4.37
C LYS A 141 -23.66 -2.68 -3.12
N LYS A 142 -24.91 -2.76 -2.73
CA LYS A 142 -25.35 -3.55 -1.56
C LYS A 142 -24.74 -4.96 -1.57
N GLY A 143 -24.12 -5.31 -0.45
CA GLY A 143 -23.47 -6.60 -0.22
C GLY A 143 -22.00 -6.65 -0.62
N ASP A 144 -21.45 -5.63 -1.31
CA ASP A 144 -20.02 -5.54 -1.56
C ASP A 144 -19.26 -5.24 -0.26
N PHE A 145 -18.06 -5.82 -0.12
CA PHE A 145 -17.15 -5.55 1.00
C PHE A 145 -16.04 -4.61 0.55
N ILE A 146 -15.84 -3.52 1.29
CA ILE A 146 -14.82 -2.51 1.02
C ILE A 146 -13.87 -2.39 2.23
N TYR A 147 -12.56 -2.46 1.99
CA TYR A 147 -11.54 -2.18 2.98
C TYR A 147 -10.72 -0.96 2.59
N PHE A 148 -10.71 0.04 3.46
CA PHE A 148 -9.87 1.22 3.35
C PHE A 148 -8.67 1.13 4.29
N ASP A 149 -7.47 1.29 3.75
CA ASP A 149 -6.20 1.41 4.46
C ASP A 149 -5.51 2.72 4.07
N PRO A 150 -6.06 3.87 4.50
CA PRO A 150 -5.53 5.18 4.13
C PRO A 150 -4.20 5.46 4.86
N PRO A 151 -3.42 6.47 4.44
CA PRO A 151 -2.41 7.05 5.32
C PRO A 151 -3.04 7.46 6.64
N TYR A 152 -2.51 6.92 7.76
CA TYR A 152 -3.11 7.08 9.08
C TYR A 152 -3.00 8.52 9.58
N ASP A 153 -4.06 9.00 10.22
CA ASP A 153 -4.07 10.30 10.89
C ASP A 153 -3.05 10.33 12.04
N SER A 154 -2.46 11.47 12.29
CA SER A 154 -1.54 11.65 13.42
C SER A 154 -1.76 13.01 14.10
N ASP A 155 -1.79 13.01 15.42
CA ASP A 155 -1.88 14.23 16.22
C ASP A 155 -0.61 15.12 16.11
N THR A 156 0.48 14.58 15.52
CA THR A 156 1.69 15.33 15.24
C THR A 156 1.64 15.92 13.84
N SER A 157 1.99 17.20 13.70
CA SER A 157 1.99 17.98 12.45
C SER A 157 2.99 17.50 11.39
N THR A 158 3.47 16.27 11.47
CA THR A 158 4.35 15.67 10.49
C THR A 158 3.52 15.24 9.28
N PHE A 159 3.65 15.99 8.19
CA PHE A 159 3.11 15.66 6.87
C PHE A 159 3.42 14.19 6.51
N ASN A 160 2.39 13.38 6.31
CA ASN A 160 2.55 12.06 5.71
C ASN A 160 2.80 12.22 4.21
N SER A 161 4.06 12.24 3.81
CA SER A 161 4.50 12.38 2.41
C SER A 161 4.45 11.06 1.62
N TYR A 162 3.32 10.36 1.68
CA TYR A 162 3.07 9.18 0.83
C TYR A 162 2.63 9.58 -0.59
N THR A 163 2.14 10.81 -0.78
CA THR A 163 1.73 11.37 -2.06
C THR A 163 2.21 12.82 -2.17
N GLU A 164 2.31 13.34 -3.39
CA GLU A 164 2.73 14.72 -3.69
C GLU A 164 1.89 15.77 -2.95
N ASN A 165 0.58 15.52 -2.76
CA ASN A 165 -0.36 16.42 -2.08
C ASN A 165 -0.62 16.04 -0.60
N GLY A 166 -0.07 14.91 -0.12
CA GLY A 166 -0.32 14.37 1.21
C GLY A 166 -1.76 13.87 1.39
N PHE A 167 -2.00 13.11 2.48
CA PHE A 167 -3.34 12.68 2.90
C PHE A 167 -3.62 13.31 4.26
N GLY A 168 -4.14 14.53 4.25
CA GLY A 168 -4.33 15.34 5.45
C GLY A 168 -5.74 15.22 6.03
N LYS A 169 -6.05 16.10 6.98
CA LYS A 169 -7.34 16.10 7.69
C LYS A 169 -8.55 16.26 6.76
N GLU A 170 -8.42 17.03 5.68
CA GLU A 170 -9.51 17.21 4.72
C GLU A 170 -9.77 15.91 3.94
N GLU A 171 -8.71 15.17 3.57
CA GLU A 171 -8.85 13.86 2.93
C GLU A 171 -9.46 12.82 3.90
N GLN A 172 -9.11 12.87 5.20
CA GLN A 172 -9.74 12.03 6.21
C GLN A 172 -11.25 12.31 6.33
N LYS A 173 -11.65 13.59 6.28
CA LYS A 173 -13.07 13.98 6.27
C LYS A 173 -13.76 13.45 5.01
N ARG A 174 -13.18 13.69 3.82
CA ARG A 174 -13.74 13.21 2.55
C ARG A 174 -13.91 11.69 2.56
N LEU A 175 -12.91 10.96 3.05
CA LEU A 175 -12.99 9.51 3.20
C LEU A 175 -14.12 9.09 4.14
N SER A 176 -14.35 9.83 5.23
CA SER A 176 -15.46 9.53 6.14
C SER A 176 -16.83 9.73 5.49
N GLU A 177 -16.99 10.70 4.59
CA GLU A 177 -18.23 10.88 3.85
C GLU A 177 -18.47 9.74 2.84
N VAL A 178 -17.40 9.30 2.15
CA VAL A 178 -17.46 8.11 1.27
C VAL A 178 -17.83 6.86 2.05
N PHE A 179 -17.25 6.66 3.23
CA PHE A 179 -17.60 5.55 4.14
C PHE A 179 -19.09 5.55 4.48
N LYS A 180 -19.64 6.71 4.88
CA LYS A 180 -21.05 6.88 5.21
C LYS A 180 -21.97 6.67 4.01
N ASP A 181 -21.54 7.08 2.81
CA ASP A 181 -22.31 6.85 1.59
C ASP A 181 -22.36 5.35 1.24
N LEU A 182 -21.23 4.65 1.35
CA LEU A 182 -21.19 3.19 1.16
C LEU A 182 -22.07 2.44 2.16
N ASP A 183 -22.10 2.88 3.43
CA ASP A 183 -23.00 2.35 4.45
C ASP A 183 -24.46 2.49 4.02
N LYS A 184 -24.88 3.69 3.58
CA LYS A 184 -26.25 3.95 3.07
C LYS A 184 -26.58 3.09 1.85
N ARG A 185 -25.58 2.78 1.01
CA ARG A 185 -25.73 1.86 -0.15
C ARG A 185 -25.86 0.38 0.26
N GLY A 186 -25.67 0.07 1.55
CA GLY A 186 -25.73 -1.29 2.09
C GLY A 186 -24.50 -2.13 1.79
N CYS A 187 -23.35 -1.49 1.61
CA CYS A 187 -22.06 -2.15 1.55
C CYS A 187 -21.55 -2.50 2.96
N TYR A 188 -20.68 -3.51 3.06
CA TYR A 188 -19.90 -3.78 4.27
C TYR A 188 -18.61 -3.00 4.19
N VAL A 189 -18.36 -2.10 5.12
CA VAL A 189 -17.17 -1.23 5.06
C VAL A 189 -16.31 -1.42 6.30
N MET A 190 -15.02 -1.59 6.07
CA MET A 190 -13.97 -1.68 7.08
C MET A 190 -12.91 -0.61 6.79
N LEU A 191 -12.37 0.02 7.82
CA LEU A 191 -11.31 1.01 7.72
C LEU A 191 -10.33 0.84 8.88
N SER A 192 -9.01 0.88 8.58
CA SER A 192 -7.95 0.94 9.60
C SER A 192 -7.43 2.36 9.75
N ASN A 193 -7.10 2.78 10.99
CA ASN A 193 -6.47 4.07 11.26
C ASN A 193 -5.85 4.10 12.67
N TYR A 194 -5.19 5.22 13.04
CA TYR A 194 -4.84 5.48 14.44
C TYR A 194 -6.03 5.99 15.25
N ASN A 195 -6.02 5.68 16.55
CA ASN A 195 -7.05 6.09 17.50
C ASN A 195 -6.93 7.57 17.88
N THR A 196 -7.03 8.48 16.91
CA THR A 196 -6.97 9.93 17.15
C THR A 196 -8.35 10.52 17.49
N LYS A 197 -8.33 11.74 18.05
CA LYS A 197 -9.58 12.48 18.32
C LYS A 197 -10.38 12.74 17.04
N LEU A 198 -9.70 13.10 15.94
CA LEU A 198 -10.31 13.34 14.64
C LEU A 198 -11.05 12.10 14.13
N ILE A 199 -10.38 10.94 14.15
CA ILE A 199 -10.96 9.68 13.66
C ILE A 199 -12.17 9.29 14.50
N LYS A 200 -12.12 9.42 15.83
CA LYS A 200 -13.29 9.19 16.70
C LYS A 200 -14.47 10.09 16.37
N GLU A 201 -14.23 11.35 16.06
CA GLU A 201 -15.27 12.31 15.68
C GLU A 201 -15.89 11.98 14.31
N LEU A 202 -15.05 11.70 13.30
CA LEU A 202 -15.48 11.44 11.94
C LEU A 202 -16.34 10.18 11.80
N TYR A 203 -16.01 9.14 12.57
CA TYR A 203 -16.68 7.83 12.49
C TYR A 203 -17.59 7.55 13.69
N LYS A 204 -18.00 8.60 14.43
CA LYS A 204 -18.93 8.47 15.54
C LYS A 204 -20.21 7.75 15.11
N GLY A 205 -20.58 6.70 15.85
CA GLY A 205 -21.78 5.89 15.58
C GLY A 205 -21.49 4.57 14.85
N PHE A 206 -20.28 4.36 14.37
CA PHE A 206 -19.81 3.07 13.84
C PHE A 206 -19.13 2.22 14.93
N ASN A 207 -18.79 0.99 14.61
CA ASN A 207 -18.15 0.07 15.55
C ASN A 207 -16.63 0.28 15.54
N PHE A 208 -16.03 0.42 16.72
CA PHE A 208 -14.58 0.57 16.91
C PHE A 208 -14.02 -0.69 17.56
N ASN A 209 -13.07 -1.35 16.89
CA ASN A 209 -12.30 -2.45 17.41
C ASN A 209 -10.86 -1.97 17.59
N TYR A 210 -10.33 -2.04 18.81
CA TYR A 210 -9.00 -1.55 19.16
C TYR A 210 -7.99 -2.68 19.04
N VAL A 211 -6.87 -2.40 18.35
CA VAL A 211 -5.78 -3.36 18.15
C VAL A 211 -4.49 -2.74 18.66
N GLU A 212 -3.80 -3.43 19.56
CA GLU A 212 -2.45 -3.04 19.96
C GLU A 212 -1.44 -3.43 18.88
N ALA A 213 -0.93 -2.46 18.12
CA ALA A 213 0.12 -2.68 17.14
C ALA A 213 1.49 -2.30 17.71
N GLN A 214 2.49 -3.16 17.49
CA GLN A 214 3.88 -2.85 17.83
C GLN A 214 4.51 -2.04 16.71
N ARG A 215 4.83 -0.78 16.96
CA ARG A 215 5.61 0.05 16.02
C ARG A 215 7.06 -0.45 15.96
N ASN A 216 7.35 -1.33 15.01
CA ASN A 216 8.73 -1.83 14.78
C ASN A 216 9.59 -0.86 13.96
N ILE A 217 8.99 0.14 13.31
CA ILE A 217 9.66 1.07 12.38
C ILE A 217 9.44 2.51 12.86
N GLY A 218 10.52 3.15 13.33
CA GLY A 218 10.55 4.57 13.67
C GLY A 218 11.94 5.13 13.42
N ALA A 219 12.03 6.39 12.98
CA ALA A 219 13.30 7.09 12.74
C ALA A 219 14.13 7.32 14.01
N SER A 220 13.55 7.11 15.19
CA SER A 220 14.22 7.22 16.49
C SER A 220 13.73 6.12 17.43
N SER A 221 14.62 5.64 18.32
CA SER A 221 14.30 4.64 19.35
C SER A 221 13.20 5.10 20.33
N LYS A 222 13.00 6.41 20.48
CA LYS A 222 11.95 7.00 21.33
C LYS A 222 10.54 6.86 20.74
N ASN A 223 10.42 6.57 19.44
CA ASN A 223 9.15 6.40 18.75
C ASN A 223 8.77 4.92 18.57
N ARG A 224 9.48 4.00 19.21
CA ARG A 224 9.16 2.57 19.30
C ARG A 224 8.31 2.38 20.54
N GLY A 225 7.00 2.28 20.36
CA GLY A 225 6.04 2.06 21.46
C GLY A 225 4.80 1.36 20.94
N LYS A 226 3.97 0.87 21.83
CA LYS A 226 2.63 0.40 21.50
C LYS A 226 1.83 1.59 20.99
N VAL A 227 1.29 1.46 19.79
CA VAL A 227 0.35 2.43 19.21
C VAL A 227 -0.99 1.73 19.13
N GLU A 228 -2.02 2.40 19.61
CA GLU A 228 -3.37 1.89 19.50
C GLU A 228 -3.91 2.19 18.09
N GLU A 229 -4.10 1.14 17.32
CA GLU A 229 -4.79 1.20 16.03
C GLU A 229 -6.26 0.89 16.22
N VAL A 230 -7.09 1.39 15.33
CA VAL A 230 -8.52 1.10 15.31
C VAL A 230 -8.93 0.50 13.98
N ILE A 231 -9.77 -0.51 14.05
CA ILE A 231 -10.52 -1.05 12.92
C ILE A 231 -11.95 -0.59 13.09
N ILE A 232 -12.43 0.20 12.14
CA ILE A 232 -13.78 0.77 12.15
C ILE A 232 -14.64 0.01 11.15
N THR A 233 -15.84 -0.43 11.56
CA THR A 233 -16.77 -1.15 10.72
C THR A 233 -18.19 -0.60 10.85
N ASN A 234 -18.98 -0.69 9.76
CA ASN A 234 -20.42 -0.39 9.79
C ASN A 234 -21.29 -1.62 10.14
N TYR A 235 -20.66 -2.75 10.39
CA TYR A 235 -21.33 -4.00 10.78
C TYR A 235 -20.75 -4.52 12.10
N LYS A 236 -21.54 -5.30 12.84
CA LYS A 236 -21.07 -5.99 14.04
C LYS A 236 -20.52 -7.34 13.67
N ASN A 237 -19.38 -7.71 14.23
CA ASN A 237 -18.92 -9.08 14.21
C ASN A 237 -19.72 -9.86 15.26
N GLU A 238 -20.47 -10.85 14.85
CA GLU A 238 -21.22 -11.73 15.77
C GLU A 238 -20.31 -12.67 16.56
N GLU A 239 -19.05 -12.87 16.08
CA GLU A 239 -18.00 -13.61 16.81
C GLU A 239 -16.82 -12.66 17.04
N GLY A 240 -16.51 -12.42 18.32
CA GLY A 240 -15.41 -11.53 18.71
C GLY A 240 -14.08 -12.00 18.15
N PHE A 241 -13.18 -11.05 17.88
CA PHE A 241 -11.76 -11.28 17.50
C PHE A 241 -10.92 -11.91 18.63
N ASP A 242 -11.54 -12.59 19.59
CA ASP A 242 -10.86 -13.14 20.76
C ASP A 242 -9.92 -14.33 20.47
N ASN A 243 -9.76 -14.72 19.18
CA ASN A 243 -8.94 -15.85 18.75
C ASN A 243 -8.05 -15.56 17.50
N LEU A 244 -7.47 -14.37 17.38
CA LEU A 244 -6.40 -14.12 16.40
C LEU A 244 -5.10 -13.74 17.07
#